data_786d86a6d10095203c1c3b15e8b58796
#
_entry.id   786d86a6d10095203c1c3b15e8b58796
#
_cell.length_a   1.000
_cell.length_b   1.000
_cell.length_c   1.000
_cell.angle_alpha   90.00
_cell.angle_beta   90.00
_cell.angle_gamma   90.00
#
_symmetry.space_group_name_H-M   'P 1'
#
loop_
_entity.id
_entity.type
_entity.pdbx_description
1 polymer ?
#
loop_
_entity_poly.entity_id
_entity_poly.type
_entity_poly.pdbx_seq_one_letter_code
_entity_poly.pdbx_strand_id
1 'polypeptide(L)'
;MLKVLPPYPRQGIGAIAKQLAGQLKTTQIQLNNEVQKVTTDFITMASGDQYPYDVCIVATDPSSFLEGYSVKNRWKTCDTLYFSVRVNDVPPPIIHLSALSDTLINNIFYPTSVQRAPDPHHQLLSVTVVKQHSFSSEVLVSQVKGELEKYFSITKVKFIKHYAIPRALPDLGSVSYAPNLDLMTYEDKILLCGDHTANGSLNAAMISGEIAAHDVLNRLKTN
;
A
#
# COMPACT_ATOMS: atom_id res chain seq x y z
N MET A 1 3.38 12.51 -29.35
CA MET A 1 3.05 11.61 -28.22
C MET A 1 3.29 12.39 -26.94
N LEU A 2 2.23 12.94 -26.33
CA LEU A 2 2.35 13.68 -25.07
C LEU A 2 2.65 12.69 -23.93
N LYS A 3 3.87 12.75 -23.39
CA LYS A 3 4.20 12.07 -22.13
C LYS A 3 3.55 12.85 -20.99
N VAL A 4 2.34 12.50 -20.65
CA VAL A 4 1.75 12.90 -19.37
C VAL A 4 2.38 12.00 -18.32
N LEU A 5 3.50 12.43 -17.74
CA LEU A 5 4.01 11.80 -16.52
C LEU A 5 3.00 12.17 -15.41
N PRO A 6 2.43 11.18 -14.71
CA PRO A 6 1.59 11.49 -13.55
C PRO A 6 2.43 12.31 -12.56
N PRO A 7 1.89 13.38 -11.98
CA PRO A 7 2.61 14.19 -11.02
C PRO A 7 2.94 13.34 -9.78
N TYR A 8 4.21 12.94 -9.66
CA TYR A 8 4.68 12.24 -8.47
C TYR A 8 4.97 13.29 -7.37
N PRO A 9 4.46 13.15 -6.15
CA PRO A 9 4.71 14.11 -5.09
C PRO A 9 6.21 14.26 -4.81
N ARG A 10 6.73 15.49 -4.80
CA ARG A 10 8.17 15.76 -4.59
C ARG A 10 8.72 15.18 -3.29
N GLN A 11 7.87 15.05 -2.26
CA GLN A 11 8.22 14.49 -0.96
C GLN A 11 7.83 13.02 -0.80
N GLY A 12 7.60 12.31 -1.92
CA GLY A 12 7.15 10.92 -1.92
C GLY A 12 5.63 10.79 -1.69
N ILE A 13 5.12 9.57 -1.86
CA ILE A 13 3.68 9.29 -1.83
C ILE A 13 3.04 9.61 -0.47
N GLY A 14 3.80 9.54 0.62
CA GLY A 14 3.34 9.90 1.97
C GLY A 14 2.94 11.38 2.11
N ALA A 15 3.34 12.25 1.17
CA ALA A 15 2.94 13.65 1.15
C ALA A 15 1.42 13.81 0.94
N ILE A 16 0.76 12.85 0.28
CA ILE A 16 -0.71 12.85 0.07
C ILE A 16 -1.42 12.80 1.44
N ALA A 17 -1.07 11.83 2.28
CA ALA A 17 -1.67 11.69 3.61
C ALA A 17 -1.38 12.91 4.50
N LYS A 18 -0.15 13.45 4.45
CA LYS A 18 0.22 14.65 5.20
C LYS A 18 -0.57 15.88 4.76
N GLN A 19 -0.80 16.04 3.45
CA GLN A 19 -1.57 17.14 2.90
C GLN A 19 -3.04 17.04 3.32
N LEU A 20 -3.64 15.85 3.25
CA LEU A 20 -5.00 15.61 3.70
C LEU A 20 -5.15 15.89 5.20
N ALA A 21 -4.26 15.35 6.04
CA ALA A 21 -4.27 15.60 7.48
C ALA A 21 -4.15 17.11 7.80
N GLY A 22 -3.33 17.85 7.05
CA GLY A 22 -3.18 19.29 7.21
C GLY A 22 -4.42 20.14 6.90
N GLN A 23 -5.41 19.57 6.18
CA GLN A 23 -6.69 20.24 5.91
C GLN A 23 -7.73 20.03 7.04
N LEU A 24 -7.52 19.07 7.92
CA LEU A 24 -8.42 18.77 9.04
C LEU A 24 -8.21 19.79 10.16
N LYS A 25 -9.11 20.77 10.28
CA LYS A 25 -8.98 21.88 11.25
C LYS A 25 -9.64 21.59 12.60
N THR A 26 -10.71 20.81 12.60
CA THR A 26 -11.52 20.51 13.79
C THR A 26 -11.42 19.05 14.23
N THR A 27 -10.71 18.23 13.45
CA THR A 27 -10.54 16.80 13.73
C THR A 27 -9.35 16.57 14.65
N GLN A 28 -9.55 15.80 15.71
CA GLN A 28 -8.46 15.34 16.55
C GLN A 28 -7.78 14.13 15.91
N ILE A 29 -6.46 14.24 15.67
CA ILE A 29 -5.63 13.14 15.16
C ILE A 29 -4.78 12.63 16.33
N GLN A 30 -4.96 11.36 16.70
CA GLN A 30 -4.18 10.71 17.75
C GLN A 30 -3.26 9.67 17.10
N LEU A 31 -1.95 9.86 17.21
CA LEU A 31 -0.93 8.93 16.74
C LEU A 31 -0.43 8.07 17.90
N ASN A 32 0.16 6.91 17.58
CA ASN A 32 0.66 5.94 18.56
C ASN A 32 -0.42 5.45 19.54
N ASN A 33 -1.64 5.36 19.07
CA ASN A 33 -2.82 4.96 19.83
C ASN A 33 -3.40 3.70 19.16
N GLU A 34 -3.03 2.54 19.65
CA GLU A 34 -3.41 1.25 19.07
C GLU A 34 -4.84 0.90 19.50
N VAL A 35 -5.69 0.56 18.53
CA VAL A 35 -7.03 0.04 18.78
C VAL A 35 -6.95 -1.46 19.05
N GLN A 36 -7.46 -1.89 20.21
CA GLN A 36 -7.52 -3.29 20.60
C GLN A 36 -8.82 -3.97 20.18
N LYS A 37 -9.95 -3.27 20.31
CA LYS A 37 -11.27 -3.83 20.01
C LYS A 37 -12.24 -2.74 19.56
N VAL A 38 -13.11 -3.07 18.61
CA VAL A 38 -14.26 -2.26 18.23
C VAL A 38 -15.51 -3.09 18.40
N THR A 39 -16.49 -2.53 19.09
CA THR A 39 -17.85 -3.07 19.26
C THR A 39 -18.86 -2.05 18.74
N THR A 40 -20.15 -2.34 18.74
CA THR A 40 -21.22 -1.40 18.31
C THR A 40 -21.30 -0.09 19.10
N ASP A 41 -20.71 -0.03 20.29
CA ASP A 41 -20.86 1.11 21.21
C ASP A 41 -19.54 1.78 21.55
N PHE A 42 -18.42 1.05 21.55
CA PHE A 42 -17.14 1.53 22.03
C PHE A 42 -15.98 1.08 21.17
N ILE A 43 -14.98 1.97 21.07
CA ILE A 43 -13.63 1.64 20.62
C ILE A 43 -12.77 1.49 21.89
N THR A 44 -12.15 0.33 22.08
CA THR A 44 -11.23 0.07 23.20
C THR A 44 -9.81 0.16 22.70
N MET A 45 -9.00 0.97 23.34
CA MET A 45 -7.59 1.16 23.06
C MET A 45 -6.72 0.12 23.77
N ALA A 46 -5.51 -0.11 23.32
CA ALA A 46 -4.55 -0.99 24.00
C ALA A 46 -4.19 -0.50 25.43
N SER A 47 -4.37 0.79 25.71
CA SER A 47 -4.25 1.36 27.06
C SER A 47 -5.39 0.93 28.02
N GLY A 48 -6.48 0.39 27.49
CA GLY A 48 -7.73 0.10 28.23
C GLY A 48 -8.76 1.23 28.19
N ASP A 49 -8.42 2.39 27.63
CA ASP A 49 -9.37 3.49 27.48
C ASP A 49 -10.47 3.11 26.48
N GLN A 50 -11.69 3.60 26.75
CA GLN A 50 -12.85 3.36 25.90
C GLN A 50 -13.43 4.68 25.40
N TYR A 51 -13.74 4.73 24.12
CA TYR A 51 -14.33 5.88 23.44
C TYR A 51 -15.68 5.48 22.84
N PRO A 52 -16.80 6.08 23.29
CA PRO A 52 -18.08 5.93 22.62
C PRO A 52 -18.05 6.66 21.27
N TYR A 53 -18.88 6.23 20.33
CA TYR A 53 -19.00 6.85 19.02
C TYR A 53 -20.44 6.73 18.47
N ASP A 54 -20.80 7.64 17.60
CA ASP A 54 -22.06 7.58 16.84
C ASP A 54 -21.93 6.69 15.62
N VAL A 55 -20.82 6.86 14.86
CA VAL A 55 -20.45 6.02 13.72
C VAL A 55 -18.92 5.82 13.69
N CYS A 56 -18.50 4.61 13.43
CA CYS A 56 -17.08 4.24 13.29
C CYS A 56 -16.76 3.91 11.83
N ILE A 57 -15.70 4.52 11.29
CA ILE A 57 -15.12 4.12 10.00
C ILE A 57 -13.79 3.40 10.27
N VAL A 58 -13.74 2.12 9.93
CA VAL A 58 -12.53 1.30 10.02
C VAL A 58 -11.79 1.38 8.68
N ALA A 59 -10.68 2.10 8.65
CA ALA A 59 -9.88 2.37 7.45
C ALA A 59 -8.56 1.55 7.42
N THR A 60 -8.54 0.40 8.07
CA THR A 60 -7.40 -0.53 8.13
C THR A 60 -7.91 -1.97 8.10
N ASP A 61 -7.00 -2.96 8.12
CA ASP A 61 -7.38 -4.37 8.23
C ASP A 61 -8.12 -4.63 9.56
N PRO A 62 -9.42 -4.96 9.52
CA PRO A 62 -10.23 -5.11 10.72
C PRO A 62 -10.01 -6.43 11.47
N SER A 63 -9.29 -7.38 10.88
CA SER A 63 -9.20 -8.77 11.35
C SER A 63 -8.63 -8.93 12.77
N SER A 64 -7.89 -7.95 13.26
CA SER A 64 -7.22 -8.02 14.58
C SER A 64 -8.05 -7.45 15.73
N PHE A 65 -9.09 -6.64 15.46
CA PHE A 65 -9.80 -5.91 16.52
C PHE A 65 -11.33 -5.83 16.34
N LEU A 66 -11.84 -6.27 15.18
CA LEU A 66 -13.27 -6.29 14.93
C LEU A 66 -13.81 -7.69 15.20
N GLU A 67 -14.57 -7.85 16.30
CA GLU A 67 -15.11 -9.14 16.75
C GLU A 67 -16.13 -9.69 15.75
N GLY A 68 -16.00 -10.97 15.39
CA GLY A 68 -16.88 -11.62 14.41
C GLY A 68 -16.53 -11.33 12.95
N TYR A 69 -15.57 -10.47 12.67
CA TYR A 69 -15.08 -10.26 11.32
C TYR A 69 -14.27 -11.47 10.84
N SER A 70 -14.94 -12.35 10.11
CA SER A 70 -14.37 -13.61 9.65
C SER A 70 -14.01 -13.63 8.17
N VAL A 71 -13.93 -12.47 7.53
CA VAL A 71 -13.50 -12.43 6.12
C VAL A 71 -12.09 -13.00 6.06
N LYS A 72 -11.95 -14.11 5.36
CA LYS A 72 -10.66 -14.74 5.09
C LYS A 72 -9.87 -13.82 4.14
N ASN A 73 -9.46 -12.67 4.64
CA ASN A 73 -8.58 -11.79 3.90
C ASN A 73 -7.26 -12.53 3.74
N ARG A 74 -7.14 -13.22 2.60
CA ARG A 74 -5.85 -13.66 2.15
C ARG A 74 -5.09 -12.44 1.67
N TRP A 75 -3.83 -12.44 1.95
CA TRP A 75 -2.94 -11.38 1.48
C TRP A 75 -1.97 -11.96 0.46
N LYS A 76 -1.76 -11.24 -0.60
CA LYS A 76 -0.63 -11.46 -1.49
C LYS A 76 0.59 -10.83 -0.83
N THR A 77 1.69 -11.57 -0.85
CA THR A 77 2.97 -11.13 -0.31
C THR A 77 3.88 -10.64 -1.41
N CYS A 78 4.81 -9.79 -1.09
CA CYS A 78 5.92 -9.49 -1.98
C CYS A 78 7.18 -9.13 -1.19
N ASP A 79 8.31 -9.29 -1.85
CA ASP A 79 9.58 -8.75 -1.40
C ASP A 79 9.98 -7.59 -2.31
N THR A 80 10.43 -6.49 -1.71
CA THR A 80 10.96 -5.35 -2.43
C THR A 80 12.41 -5.13 -2.05
N LEU A 81 13.29 -5.20 -3.04
CA LEU A 81 14.72 -5.00 -2.86
C LEU A 81 15.15 -3.70 -3.54
N TYR A 82 15.95 -2.92 -2.84
CA TYR A 82 16.50 -1.67 -3.35
C TYR A 82 18.01 -1.82 -3.57
N PHE A 83 18.44 -1.35 -4.74
CA PHE A 83 19.85 -1.32 -5.11
C PHE A 83 20.23 0.07 -5.62
N SER A 84 21.49 0.47 -5.39
CA SER A 84 22.12 1.56 -6.14
C SER A 84 22.80 0.99 -7.37
N VAL A 85 22.51 1.58 -8.51
CA VAL A 85 23.03 1.16 -9.82
C VAL A 85 23.70 2.36 -10.49
N ARG A 86 24.91 2.16 -11.02
CA ARG A 86 25.53 3.14 -11.89
C ARG A 86 25.01 2.98 -13.31
N VAL A 87 24.54 4.07 -13.89
CA VAL A 87 24.01 4.11 -15.26
C VAL A 87 24.74 5.17 -16.08
N ASN A 88 24.82 4.99 -17.39
CA ASN A 88 25.37 5.99 -18.31
C ASN A 88 24.32 7.08 -18.59
N ASP A 89 23.08 6.66 -18.83
CA ASP A 89 21.94 7.53 -19.08
C ASP A 89 20.84 7.28 -18.07
N VAL A 90 20.05 8.31 -17.76
CA VAL A 90 18.91 8.17 -16.85
C VAL A 90 17.85 7.27 -17.51
N PRO A 91 17.47 6.13 -16.87
CA PRO A 91 16.47 5.24 -17.43
C PRO A 91 15.13 5.93 -17.60
N PRO A 92 14.32 5.53 -18.59
CA PRO A 92 12.98 6.06 -18.74
C PRO A 92 12.10 5.72 -17.52
N PRO A 93 11.12 6.58 -17.18
CA PRO A 93 10.22 6.37 -16.03
C PRO A 93 9.13 5.32 -16.37
N ILE A 94 9.54 4.09 -16.61
CA ILE A 94 8.66 2.97 -16.94
C ILE A 94 8.93 1.79 -15.99
N ILE A 95 7.92 0.98 -15.77
CA ILE A 95 8.04 -0.30 -15.07
C ILE A 95 8.38 -1.37 -16.11
N HIS A 96 9.48 -2.08 -15.88
CA HIS A 96 9.87 -3.22 -16.70
C HIS A 96 9.34 -4.49 -16.04
N LEU A 97 8.47 -5.21 -16.74
CA LEU A 97 7.92 -6.49 -16.29
C LEU A 97 8.76 -7.65 -16.82
N SER A 98 8.98 -8.68 -16.01
CA SER A 98 9.52 -9.94 -16.46
C SER A 98 8.41 -10.80 -17.06
N ALA A 99 8.58 -11.25 -18.28
CA ALA A 99 7.70 -12.21 -18.95
C ALA A 99 8.18 -13.67 -18.79
N LEU A 100 9.24 -13.90 -18.02
CA LEU A 100 9.86 -15.22 -17.87
C LEU A 100 9.24 -15.95 -16.68
N SER A 101 8.82 -17.20 -16.89
CA SER A 101 8.21 -18.04 -15.84
C SER A 101 9.18 -18.43 -14.73
N ASP A 102 10.47 -18.54 -15.05
CA ASP A 102 11.50 -19.12 -14.16
C ASP A 102 12.29 -18.08 -13.37
N THR A 103 11.87 -16.81 -13.40
CA THR A 103 12.52 -15.75 -12.63
C THR A 103 11.81 -15.48 -11.31
N LEU A 104 12.56 -15.03 -10.30
CA LEU A 104 12.03 -14.44 -9.07
C LEU A 104 11.56 -13.01 -9.31
N ILE A 105 12.29 -12.27 -10.15
CA ILE A 105 11.97 -10.87 -10.46
C ILE A 105 10.66 -10.80 -11.24
N ASN A 106 9.67 -10.15 -10.63
CA ASN A 106 8.42 -9.81 -11.29
C ASN A 106 8.55 -8.51 -12.10
N ASN A 107 9.08 -7.47 -11.48
CA ASN A 107 9.32 -6.19 -12.15
C ASN A 107 10.50 -5.45 -11.55
N ILE A 108 11.02 -4.50 -12.34
CA ILE A 108 12.01 -3.52 -11.90
C ILE A 108 11.55 -2.12 -12.27
N PHE A 109 11.92 -1.16 -11.45
CA PHE A 109 11.61 0.26 -11.64
C PHE A 109 12.72 1.14 -11.08
N TYR A 110 12.93 2.30 -11.70
CA TYR A 110 13.88 3.30 -11.23
C TYR A 110 13.12 4.50 -10.62
N PRO A 111 12.87 4.55 -9.30
CA PRO A 111 12.16 5.67 -8.66
C PRO A 111 12.79 7.02 -8.96
N THR A 112 14.11 7.06 -9.06
CA THR A 112 14.89 8.27 -9.37
C THR A 112 14.77 8.74 -10.82
N SER A 113 14.20 7.94 -11.72
CA SER A 113 13.86 8.39 -13.08
C SER A 113 12.66 9.37 -13.10
N VAL A 114 11.80 9.29 -12.08
CA VAL A 114 10.65 10.20 -11.88
C VAL A 114 11.04 11.39 -11.01
N GLN A 115 11.79 11.12 -9.94
CA GLN A 115 12.38 12.14 -9.07
C GLN A 115 13.87 12.25 -9.39
N ARG A 116 14.34 13.42 -9.81
CA ARG A 116 15.76 13.59 -10.11
C ARG A 116 16.63 13.16 -8.94
N ALA A 117 17.49 12.17 -9.18
CA ALA A 117 18.55 11.82 -8.24
C ALA A 117 19.53 13.00 -8.08
N PRO A 118 20.11 13.18 -6.90
CA PRO A 118 21.21 14.15 -6.71
C PRO A 118 22.40 13.88 -7.67
N ASP A 119 22.72 12.62 -7.91
CA ASP A 119 23.71 12.17 -8.89
C ASP A 119 22.99 11.43 -10.04
N PRO A 120 23.01 11.97 -11.28
CA PRO A 120 22.34 11.36 -12.41
C PRO A 120 22.96 10.00 -12.80
N HIS A 121 24.22 9.75 -12.45
CA HIS A 121 24.89 8.47 -12.74
C HIS A 121 24.59 7.38 -11.72
N HIS A 122 24.05 7.71 -10.54
CA HIS A 122 23.63 6.75 -9.54
C HIS A 122 22.11 6.76 -9.39
N GLN A 123 21.48 5.69 -9.83
CA GLN A 123 20.03 5.54 -9.78
C GLN A 123 19.62 4.53 -8.71
N LEU A 124 18.49 4.79 -8.06
CA LEU A 124 17.83 3.81 -7.21
C LEU A 124 17.08 2.83 -8.10
N LEU A 125 17.36 1.53 -7.97
CA LEU A 125 16.64 0.45 -8.60
C LEU A 125 15.76 -0.24 -7.56
N SER A 126 14.47 -0.30 -7.81
CA SER A 126 13.51 -1.09 -7.06
C SER A 126 13.23 -2.39 -7.81
N VAL A 127 13.35 -3.51 -7.14
CA VAL A 127 13.08 -4.85 -7.67
C VAL A 127 11.97 -5.48 -6.84
N THR A 128 10.93 -5.98 -7.48
CA THR A 128 9.81 -6.65 -6.81
C THR A 128 9.81 -8.14 -7.13
N VAL A 129 9.72 -8.96 -6.09
CA VAL A 129 9.56 -10.41 -6.13
C VAL A 129 8.19 -10.74 -5.54
N VAL A 130 7.32 -11.41 -6.31
CA VAL A 130 5.98 -11.84 -5.87
C VAL A 130 5.87 -13.35 -5.72
N LYS A 131 6.85 -14.08 -6.23
CA LYS A 131 6.93 -15.54 -6.15
C LYS A 131 7.19 -15.96 -4.70
N GLN A 132 6.41 -16.88 -4.19
CA GLN A 132 6.65 -17.41 -2.84
C GLN A 132 7.98 -18.18 -2.80
N HIS A 133 8.73 -17.97 -1.75
CA HIS A 133 10.02 -18.64 -1.50
C HIS A 133 10.30 -18.73 0.01
N SER A 134 11.29 -19.54 0.36
CA SER A 134 11.78 -19.70 1.74
C SER A 134 13.22 -19.19 1.93
N PHE A 135 13.69 -18.32 1.04
CA PHE A 135 15.06 -17.80 1.09
C PHE A 135 15.25 -16.85 2.27
N SER A 136 16.45 -16.89 2.89
CA SER A 136 16.89 -15.78 3.73
C SER A 136 17.10 -14.52 2.89
N SER A 137 17.15 -13.36 3.55
CA SER A 137 17.38 -12.07 2.85
C SER A 137 18.67 -12.10 2.03
N GLU A 138 19.76 -12.68 2.56
CA GLU A 138 21.05 -12.76 1.88
C GLU A 138 20.98 -13.62 0.62
N VAL A 139 20.31 -14.79 0.72
CA VAL A 139 20.11 -15.70 -0.40
C VAL A 139 19.25 -15.04 -1.47
N LEU A 140 18.14 -14.40 -1.08
CA LEU A 140 17.26 -13.67 -2.02
C LEU A 140 18.02 -12.56 -2.75
N VAL A 141 18.80 -11.75 -2.04
CA VAL A 141 19.64 -10.69 -2.63
C VAL A 141 20.62 -11.27 -3.63
N SER A 142 21.26 -12.41 -3.33
CA SER A 142 22.20 -13.07 -4.22
C SER A 142 21.52 -13.58 -5.50
N GLN A 143 20.36 -14.23 -5.37
CA GLN A 143 19.58 -14.73 -6.50
C GLN A 143 19.12 -13.58 -7.41
N VAL A 144 18.55 -12.52 -6.80
CA VAL A 144 18.10 -11.34 -7.54
C VAL A 144 19.24 -10.66 -8.29
N LYS A 145 20.43 -10.55 -7.70
CA LYS A 145 21.61 -10.02 -8.41
C LYS A 145 21.98 -10.85 -9.64
N GLY A 146 21.96 -12.18 -9.52
CA GLY A 146 22.22 -13.08 -10.63
C GLY A 146 21.19 -12.92 -11.76
N GLU A 147 19.91 -12.76 -11.41
CA GLU A 147 18.85 -12.52 -12.40
C GLU A 147 18.93 -11.14 -13.05
N LEU A 148 19.28 -10.09 -12.29
CA LEU A 148 19.52 -8.74 -12.82
C LEU A 148 20.63 -8.76 -13.88
N GLU A 149 21.74 -9.47 -13.63
CA GLU A 149 22.82 -9.64 -14.59
C GLU A 149 22.37 -10.44 -15.81
N LYS A 150 21.76 -11.60 -15.59
CA LYS A 150 21.42 -12.56 -16.65
C LYS A 150 20.33 -12.05 -17.58
N TYR A 151 19.27 -11.46 -17.05
CA TYR A 151 18.07 -11.13 -17.82
C TYR A 151 17.89 -9.65 -18.13
N PHE A 152 18.49 -8.77 -17.31
CA PHE A 152 18.35 -7.32 -17.48
C PHE A 152 19.66 -6.63 -17.86
N SER A 153 20.78 -7.38 -17.97
CA SER A 153 22.12 -6.85 -18.24
C SER A 153 22.57 -5.78 -17.23
N ILE A 154 22.03 -5.85 -16.01
CA ILE A 154 22.36 -4.94 -14.91
C ILE A 154 23.39 -5.63 -14.02
N THR A 155 24.66 -5.24 -14.16
CA THR A 155 25.78 -5.88 -13.47
C THR A 155 26.15 -5.08 -12.22
N LYS A 156 26.88 -4.38 -11.88
CA LYS A 156 27.42 -3.61 -10.76
C LYS A 156 26.36 -2.97 -9.87
N VAL A 157 25.60 -3.79 -9.13
CA VAL A 157 24.57 -3.32 -8.20
C VAL A 157 25.07 -3.34 -6.75
N LYS A 158 24.83 -2.27 -6.01
CA LYS A 158 25.08 -2.19 -4.57
C LYS A 158 23.74 -2.34 -3.84
N PHE A 159 23.60 -3.40 -3.05
CA PHE A 159 22.41 -3.61 -2.23
C PHE A 159 22.25 -2.49 -1.19
N ILE A 160 21.02 -2.01 -1.02
CA ILE A 160 20.66 -0.97 -0.06
C ILE A 160 19.78 -1.55 1.04
N LYS A 161 18.60 -2.10 0.65
CA LYS A 161 17.58 -2.54 1.61
C LYS A 161 16.68 -3.63 1.01
N HIS A 162 16.20 -4.53 1.86
CA HIS A 162 15.14 -5.48 1.60
C HIS A 162 13.97 -5.24 2.53
N TYR A 163 12.77 -5.30 1.99
CA TYR A 163 11.51 -5.28 2.72
C TYR A 163 10.70 -6.52 2.34
N ALA A 164 10.48 -7.40 3.31
CA ALA A 164 9.49 -8.46 3.19
C ALA A 164 8.13 -7.90 3.59
N ILE A 165 7.16 -7.95 2.70
CA ILE A 165 5.83 -7.35 2.87
C ILE A 165 4.80 -8.49 2.89
N PRO A 166 4.42 -8.99 4.07
CA PRO A 166 3.51 -10.14 4.18
C PRO A 166 2.06 -9.81 3.83
N ARG A 167 1.70 -8.53 3.84
CA ARG A 167 0.36 -8.02 3.48
C ARG A 167 0.50 -6.91 2.44
N ALA A 168 0.95 -7.29 1.24
CA ALA A 168 1.22 -6.33 0.17
C ALA A 168 -0.04 -5.88 -0.55
N LEU A 169 -0.93 -6.82 -0.85
CA LEU A 169 -2.22 -6.56 -1.49
C LEU A 169 -3.27 -7.54 -0.95
N PRO A 170 -4.54 -7.13 -0.82
CA PRO A 170 -5.62 -8.06 -0.51
C PRO A 170 -5.79 -9.07 -1.67
N ASP A 171 -5.95 -10.35 -1.33
CA ASP A 171 -6.26 -11.39 -2.31
C ASP A 171 -7.77 -11.46 -2.51
N LEU A 172 -8.26 -10.61 -3.38
CA LEU A 172 -9.69 -10.48 -3.69
C LEU A 172 -10.11 -11.59 -4.64
N GLY A 173 -11.19 -12.30 -4.30
CA GLY A 173 -11.77 -13.32 -5.19
C GLY A 173 -12.35 -12.71 -6.48
N SER A 174 -12.82 -11.48 -6.42
CA SER A 174 -13.24 -10.65 -7.56
C SER A 174 -12.80 -9.22 -7.37
N VAL A 175 -12.58 -8.53 -8.48
CA VAL A 175 -12.14 -7.12 -8.49
C VAL A 175 -13.27 -6.25 -9.02
N SER A 176 -13.54 -5.13 -8.35
CA SER A 176 -14.50 -4.12 -8.78
C SER A 176 -13.78 -2.80 -9.07
N TYR A 177 -14.29 -2.03 -10.03
CA TYR A 177 -13.78 -0.67 -10.30
C TYR A 177 -14.17 0.33 -9.21
N ALA A 178 -15.34 0.14 -8.59
CA ALA A 178 -15.83 1.00 -7.53
C ALA A 178 -16.18 0.17 -6.28
N PRO A 179 -15.91 0.69 -5.08
CA PRO A 179 -16.38 0.10 -3.84
C PRO A 179 -17.91 0.04 -3.81
N ASN A 180 -18.46 -1.01 -3.19
CA ASN A 180 -19.90 -1.16 -2.97
C ASN A 180 -20.21 -0.87 -1.50
N LEU A 181 -21.09 0.10 -1.23
CA LEU A 181 -21.46 0.50 0.11
C LEU A 181 -22.05 -0.65 0.95
N ASP A 182 -22.81 -1.56 0.33
CA ASP A 182 -23.39 -2.72 1.04
C ASP A 182 -22.28 -3.65 1.56
N LEU A 183 -21.17 -3.78 0.81
CA LEU A 183 -20.00 -4.56 1.25
C LEU A 183 -19.12 -3.80 2.25
N MET A 184 -19.26 -2.49 2.32
CA MET A 184 -18.55 -1.64 3.26
C MET A 184 -19.28 -1.53 4.59
N THR A 185 -20.60 -1.77 4.66
CA THR A 185 -21.37 -1.76 5.88
C THR A 185 -21.17 -3.09 6.63
N TYR A 186 -20.49 -3.04 7.76
CA TYR A 186 -20.28 -4.24 8.60
C TYR A 186 -21.42 -4.41 9.62
N GLU A 187 -21.75 -3.35 10.32
CA GLU A 187 -22.88 -3.23 11.24
C GLU A 187 -23.47 -1.81 11.10
N ASP A 188 -24.64 -1.56 11.67
CA ASP A 188 -25.35 -0.28 11.50
C ASP A 188 -24.46 0.94 11.75
N LYS A 189 -23.56 0.86 12.72
CA LYS A 189 -22.66 1.95 13.10
C LYS A 189 -21.22 1.78 12.64
N ILE A 190 -20.88 0.66 11.98
CA ILE A 190 -19.49 0.35 11.60
C ILE A 190 -19.39 0.21 10.08
N LEU A 191 -18.59 1.09 9.47
CA LEU A 191 -18.25 1.06 8.07
C LEU A 191 -16.79 0.65 7.87
N LEU A 192 -16.53 -0.18 6.86
CA LEU A 192 -15.20 -0.57 6.44
C LEU A 192 -14.81 0.22 5.19
N CYS A 193 -13.60 0.75 5.15
CA CYS A 193 -13.05 1.32 3.92
C CYS A 193 -11.58 0.92 3.75
N GLY A 194 -11.12 0.92 2.53
CA GLY A 194 -9.77 0.51 2.15
C GLY A 194 -9.74 -0.09 0.75
N ASP A 195 -8.56 -0.41 0.29
CA ASP A 195 -8.33 -1.02 -1.02
C ASP A 195 -8.96 -2.42 -1.15
N HIS A 196 -9.14 -3.11 -0.03
CA HIS A 196 -9.79 -4.42 0.04
C HIS A 196 -11.29 -4.39 -0.32
N THR A 197 -11.91 -3.22 -0.35
CA THR A 197 -13.33 -3.07 -0.71
C THR A 197 -13.58 -3.02 -2.22
N ALA A 198 -12.53 -2.99 -3.06
CA ALA A 198 -12.67 -2.90 -4.51
C ALA A 198 -11.57 -3.64 -5.30
N ASN A 199 -10.35 -3.10 -5.43
CA ASN A 199 -9.35 -3.64 -6.37
C ASN A 199 -7.88 -3.55 -5.90
N GLY A 200 -7.63 -3.39 -4.62
CA GLY A 200 -6.26 -3.39 -4.08
C GLY A 200 -5.39 -2.21 -4.56
N SER A 201 -5.97 -1.05 -4.81
CA SER A 201 -5.23 0.13 -5.26
C SER A 201 -5.40 1.33 -4.33
N LEU A 202 -4.45 2.26 -4.37
CA LEU A 202 -4.55 3.52 -3.64
C LEU A 202 -5.81 4.31 -4.02
N ASN A 203 -6.18 4.32 -5.31
CA ASN A 203 -7.40 4.99 -5.77
C ASN A 203 -8.64 4.35 -5.16
N ALA A 204 -8.72 3.02 -5.11
CA ALA A 204 -9.83 2.32 -4.47
C ALA A 204 -9.93 2.66 -2.98
N ALA A 205 -8.80 2.69 -2.28
CA ALA A 205 -8.75 3.08 -0.87
C ALA A 205 -9.27 4.51 -0.66
N MET A 206 -8.86 5.48 -1.49
CA MET A 206 -9.32 6.87 -1.39
C MET A 206 -10.81 7.01 -1.71
N ILE A 207 -11.30 6.37 -2.78
CA ILE A 207 -12.72 6.41 -3.16
C ILE A 207 -13.59 5.74 -2.09
N SER A 208 -13.14 4.63 -1.51
CA SER A 208 -13.89 3.97 -0.42
C SER A 208 -14.01 4.86 0.82
N GLY A 209 -12.96 5.60 1.15
CA GLY A 209 -13.00 6.59 2.23
C GLY A 209 -13.98 7.72 1.97
N GLU A 210 -14.05 8.22 0.74
CA GLU A 210 -15.01 9.24 0.31
C GLU A 210 -16.45 8.73 0.42
N ILE A 211 -16.73 7.50 -0.08
CA ILE A 211 -18.05 6.87 0.00
C ILE A 211 -18.47 6.70 1.46
N ALA A 212 -17.58 6.18 2.32
CA ALA A 212 -17.86 6.00 3.75
C ALA A 212 -18.19 7.34 4.43
N ALA A 213 -17.43 8.39 4.15
CA ALA A 213 -17.68 9.71 4.71
C ALA A 213 -19.03 10.30 4.26
N HIS A 214 -19.40 10.15 3.00
CA HIS A 214 -20.71 10.59 2.49
C HIS A 214 -21.87 9.83 3.15
N ASP A 215 -21.74 8.52 3.33
CA ASP A 215 -22.75 7.73 4.01
C ASP A 215 -22.96 8.17 5.48
N VAL A 216 -21.87 8.38 6.21
CA VAL A 216 -21.92 8.91 7.58
C VAL A 216 -22.64 10.26 7.63
N LEU A 217 -22.29 11.18 6.74
CA LEU A 217 -22.94 12.52 6.70
C LEU A 217 -24.43 12.43 6.39
N ASN A 218 -24.87 11.47 5.59
CA ASN A 218 -26.29 11.24 5.32
C ASN A 218 -27.01 10.66 6.54
N ARG A 219 -26.43 9.70 7.23
CA ARG A 219 -26.99 9.10 8.47
C ARG A 219 -27.16 10.15 9.57
N LEU A 220 -26.17 11.04 9.75
CA LEU A 220 -26.21 12.10 10.76
C LEU A 220 -27.23 13.22 10.46
N LYS A 221 -27.67 13.36 9.21
CA LYS A 221 -28.73 14.34 8.84
C LYS A 221 -30.14 13.79 9.02
N THR A 222 -30.30 12.46 9.07
CA THR A 222 -31.60 11.79 9.18
C THR A 222 -31.99 11.43 10.61
N ASN A 223 -31.06 11.56 11.54
CA ASN A 223 -31.27 11.48 12.98
C ASN A 223 -31.34 12.89 13.62
#